data_ef35c2298faf6e6e8100d2b0823a6256
#
_entry.id   ef35c2298faf6e6e8100d2b0823a6256
#
_cell.length_a   1.000
_cell.length_b   1.000
_cell.length_c   1.000
_cell.angle_alpha   90.00
_cell.angle_beta   90.00
_cell.angle_gamma   90.00
#
_symmetry.space_group_name_H-M   'P 1'
#
loop_
_entity.id
_entity.type
_entity.pdbx_description
1 polymer ?
#
loop_
_entity_poly.entity_id
_entity_poly.type
_entity_poly.pdbx_seq_one_letter_code
_entity_poly.pdbx_strand_id
1 'polypeptide(L)'
;MIDVNNISFHYQGSRHEVFSDFSLSLAPGRIYGLLGKNGTGKSTLLYLISGLLRPESGTVSVDGKESLLRQPEMLQEIFIVPEEYAMPDMSFKAFADMMRTFYPHFSDELLDKCLADFEMPAEPNLKELSMGQKKKVYMSFAIATGTRLLMMDEPTNGLDIPSKALFRKVVASYMTDDRTLIISTHQVHDIESLLDHVVIIDNSRVLLNSSIADISRHYAFRYISPQEMNDAVLYAEPSLQGNAVIMPRGDGEETQVDLELLFNATINGKIVND
;
A
#
# COMPACT_ATOMS: atom_id res chain seq x y z
N MET A 1 3.40 13.01 8.11
CA MET A 1 2.19 12.53 8.80
C MET A 1 0.99 12.72 7.89
N ILE A 2 0.11 11.74 7.81
CA ILE A 2 -1.12 11.83 7.02
C ILE A 2 -2.28 11.78 8.00
N ASP A 3 -3.18 12.76 7.91
CA ASP A 3 -4.36 12.83 8.76
C ASP A 3 -5.61 12.96 7.89
N VAL A 4 -6.51 12.00 8.06
CA VAL A 4 -7.84 11.95 7.46
C VAL A 4 -8.85 12.09 8.59
N ASN A 5 -9.64 13.16 8.58
CA ASN A 5 -10.52 13.50 9.70
C ASN A 5 -11.98 13.59 9.24
N ASN A 6 -12.79 12.66 9.71
CA ASN A 6 -14.26 12.63 9.57
C ASN A 6 -14.74 12.87 8.12
N ILE A 7 -14.05 12.26 7.14
CA ILE A 7 -14.42 12.45 5.74
C ILE A 7 -15.65 11.64 5.37
N SER A 8 -16.50 12.26 4.54
CA SER A 8 -17.53 11.57 3.77
C SER A 8 -17.31 11.79 2.28
N PHE A 9 -17.52 10.74 1.49
CA PHE A 9 -17.29 10.78 0.05
C PHE A 9 -18.18 9.79 -0.72
N HIS A 10 -18.77 10.25 -1.79
CA HIS A 10 -19.37 9.41 -2.83
C HIS A 10 -18.96 9.90 -4.23
N TYR A 11 -18.93 9.02 -5.20
CA TYR A 11 -18.69 9.40 -6.59
C TYR A 11 -19.94 10.05 -7.20
N GLN A 12 -19.74 11.11 -7.97
CA GLN A 12 -20.82 11.82 -8.62
C GLN A 12 -21.71 10.86 -9.45
N GLY A 13 -23.01 10.91 -9.22
CA GLY A 13 -23.98 10.02 -9.84
C GLY A 13 -24.15 8.65 -9.17
N SER A 14 -23.34 8.31 -8.19
CA SER A 14 -23.50 7.12 -7.36
C SER A 14 -24.33 7.43 -6.12
N ARG A 15 -25.18 6.47 -5.70
CA ARG A 15 -25.84 6.50 -4.38
C ARG A 15 -25.02 5.77 -3.32
N HIS A 16 -23.93 5.09 -3.74
CA HIS A 16 -23.08 4.35 -2.83
C HIS A 16 -22.08 5.32 -2.20
N GLU A 17 -22.16 5.45 -0.88
CA GLU A 17 -21.24 6.21 -0.06
C GLU A 17 -19.98 5.33 0.18
N VAL A 18 -18.82 5.80 -0.31
CA VAL A 18 -17.55 5.08 -0.16
C VAL A 18 -16.99 5.28 1.23
N PHE A 19 -17.08 6.54 1.73
CA PHE A 19 -16.70 6.90 3.10
C PHE A 19 -17.83 7.69 3.76
N SER A 20 -18.10 7.35 5.03
CA SER A 20 -19.04 8.00 5.92
C SER A 20 -18.37 8.17 7.28
N ASP A 21 -18.08 9.42 7.66
CA ASP A 21 -17.41 9.77 8.92
C ASP A 21 -16.09 8.99 9.15
N PHE A 22 -15.31 8.80 8.09
CA PHE A 22 -14.09 8.01 8.11
C PHE A 22 -12.90 8.83 8.60
N SER A 23 -12.14 8.26 9.53
CA SER A 23 -10.92 8.86 10.06
C SER A 23 -9.77 7.87 10.07
N LEU A 24 -8.56 8.35 9.72
CA LEU A 24 -7.32 7.56 9.72
C LEU A 24 -6.12 8.49 9.93
N SER A 25 -5.18 8.09 10.77
CA SER A 25 -3.90 8.78 10.92
C SER A 25 -2.74 7.83 10.68
N LEU A 26 -1.76 8.25 9.86
CA LEU A 26 -0.58 7.46 9.52
C LEU A 26 0.68 8.25 9.85
N ALA A 27 1.60 7.63 10.60
CA ALA A 27 2.90 8.19 10.92
C ALA A 27 3.81 8.20 9.67
N PRO A 28 4.78 9.11 9.57
CA PRO A 28 5.77 9.11 8.48
C PRO A 28 6.81 7.99 8.64
N GLY A 29 7.58 7.72 7.57
CA GLY A 29 8.75 6.87 7.60
C GLY A 29 8.42 5.37 7.75
N ARG A 30 7.38 4.88 7.11
CA ARG A 30 6.94 3.47 7.19
C ARG A 30 6.41 2.98 5.85
N ILE A 31 6.45 1.67 5.67
CA ILE A 31 5.78 0.98 4.55
C ILE A 31 4.46 0.42 5.06
N TYR A 32 3.37 1.01 4.58
CA TYR A 32 2.00 0.65 4.93
C TYR A 32 1.38 -0.28 3.89
N GLY A 33 0.80 -1.38 4.33
CA GLY A 33 -0.17 -2.15 3.56
C GLY A 33 -1.59 -1.66 3.83
N LEU A 34 -2.23 -1.03 2.85
CA LEU A 34 -3.63 -0.66 2.90
C LEU A 34 -4.48 -1.80 2.31
N LEU A 35 -5.06 -2.61 3.19
CA LEU A 35 -5.77 -3.83 2.85
C LEU A 35 -7.29 -3.64 2.93
N GLY A 36 -8.02 -4.34 2.09
CA GLY A 36 -9.47 -4.32 2.06
C GLY A 36 -10.00 -5.06 0.85
N LYS A 37 -11.25 -5.50 0.90
CA LYS A 37 -11.93 -6.12 -0.25
C LYS A 37 -12.00 -5.14 -1.42
N ASN A 38 -12.28 -5.67 -2.63
CA ASN A 38 -12.54 -4.81 -3.77
C ASN A 38 -13.76 -3.93 -3.49
N GLY A 39 -13.66 -2.64 -3.85
CA GLY A 39 -14.72 -1.66 -3.62
C GLY A 39 -14.79 -1.04 -2.23
N THR A 40 -13.88 -1.36 -1.29
CA THR A 40 -13.86 -0.76 0.06
C THR A 40 -13.33 0.69 0.09
N GLY A 41 -12.88 1.24 -1.04
CA GLY A 41 -12.41 2.62 -1.12
C GLY A 41 -10.90 2.82 -1.03
N LYS A 42 -10.06 1.76 -1.13
CA LYS A 42 -8.60 1.88 -1.07
C LYS A 42 -8.05 2.93 -2.05
N SER A 43 -8.33 2.78 -3.35
CA SER A 43 -7.93 3.72 -4.40
C SER A 43 -8.49 5.12 -4.17
N THR A 44 -9.76 5.19 -3.73
CA THR A 44 -10.43 6.45 -3.39
C THR A 44 -9.70 7.17 -2.27
N LEU A 45 -9.27 6.45 -1.22
CA LEU A 45 -8.49 7.02 -0.12
C LEU A 45 -7.15 7.58 -0.60
N LEU A 46 -6.43 6.86 -1.46
CA LEU A 46 -5.17 7.35 -2.04
C LEU A 46 -5.41 8.63 -2.87
N TYR A 47 -6.49 8.70 -3.64
CA TYR A 47 -6.83 9.90 -4.41
C TYR A 47 -7.27 11.07 -3.54
N LEU A 48 -7.93 10.83 -2.41
CA LEU A 48 -8.25 11.87 -1.43
C LEU A 48 -6.98 12.40 -0.75
N ILE A 49 -6.05 11.51 -0.36
CA ILE A 49 -4.76 11.88 0.24
C ILE A 49 -3.92 12.71 -0.75
N SER A 50 -3.90 12.36 -2.03
CA SER A 50 -3.19 13.12 -3.07
C SER A 50 -3.88 14.43 -3.51
N GLY A 51 -5.09 14.69 -3.02
CA GLY A 51 -5.90 15.85 -3.42
C GLY A 51 -6.45 15.76 -4.85
N LEU A 52 -6.47 14.56 -5.46
CA LEU A 52 -7.12 14.31 -6.75
C LEU A 52 -8.63 14.21 -6.63
N LEU A 53 -9.13 13.81 -5.46
CA LEU A 53 -10.55 13.83 -5.12
C LEU A 53 -10.81 14.79 -3.97
N ARG A 54 -12.02 15.33 -3.92
CA ARG A 54 -12.49 16.23 -2.88
C ARG A 54 -13.51 15.52 -2.01
N PRO A 55 -13.31 15.44 -0.68
CA PRO A 55 -14.33 14.92 0.23
C PRO A 55 -15.51 15.90 0.29
N GLU A 56 -16.71 15.42 0.60
CA GLU A 56 -17.91 16.23 0.80
C GLU A 56 -17.89 16.92 2.16
N SER A 57 -17.32 16.23 3.14
CA SER A 57 -17.10 16.74 4.49
C SER A 57 -15.80 16.22 5.05
N GLY A 58 -15.35 16.82 6.15
CA GLY A 58 -14.08 16.49 6.78
C GLY A 58 -12.87 17.07 6.07
N THR A 59 -11.69 16.67 6.48
CA THR A 59 -10.40 17.19 5.94
C THR A 59 -9.39 16.07 5.75
N VAL A 60 -8.51 16.25 4.77
CA VAL A 60 -7.35 15.40 4.55
C VAL A 60 -6.12 16.27 4.49
N SER A 61 -5.08 15.93 5.24
CA SER A 61 -3.81 16.66 5.24
C SER A 61 -2.60 15.73 5.18
N VAL A 62 -1.54 16.23 4.54
CA VAL A 62 -0.23 15.59 4.48
C VAL A 62 0.80 16.57 5.03
N ASP A 63 1.52 16.16 6.07
CA ASP A 63 2.48 17.00 6.80
C ASP A 63 1.88 18.37 7.21
N GLY A 64 0.61 18.35 7.66
CA GLY A 64 -0.13 19.53 8.10
C GLY A 64 -0.64 20.43 6.97
N LYS A 65 -0.42 20.08 5.71
CA LYS A 65 -0.94 20.82 4.54
C LYS A 65 -2.20 20.12 4.03
N GLU A 66 -3.27 20.88 3.88
CA GLU A 66 -4.55 20.36 3.37
C GLU A 66 -4.40 19.90 1.91
N SER A 67 -4.73 18.63 1.64
CA SER A 67 -4.54 17.99 0.33
C SER A 67 -5.35 18.65 -0.77
N LEU A 68 -6.56 19.13 -0.43
CA LEU A 68 -7.46 19.80 -1.36
C LEU A 68 -6.89 21.08 -1.98
N LEU A 69 -6.03 21.81 -1.23
CA LEU A 69 -5.42 23.03 -1.69
C LEU A 69 -4.35 22.81 -2.77
N ARG A 70 -3.88 21.59 -2.93
CA ARG A 70 -2.92 21.18 -3.97
C ARG A 70 -1.73 22.14 -4.11
N GLN A 71 -1.21 22.58 -2.99
CA GLN A 71 -0.07 23.51 -2.96
C GLN A 71 1.16 22.85 -3.62
N PRO A 72 1.92 23.57 -4.45
CA PRO A 72 3.09 23.01 -5.13
C PRO A 72 4.09 22.35 -4.16
N GLU A 73 4.31 22.96 -2.99
CA GLU A 73 5.22 22.48 -1.94
C GLU A 73 4.73 21.16 -1.28
N MET A 74 3.47 20.80 -1.45
CA MET A 74 2.94 19.50 -1.04
C MET A 74 3.03 18.52 -2.21
N LEU A 75 2.62 18.93 -3.42
CA LEU A 75 2.55 18.04 -4.57
C LEU A 75 3.92 17.52 -4.99
N GLN A 76 4.98 18.32 -4.85
CA GLN A 76 6.36 17.88 -5.13
C GLN A 76 6.89 16.80 -4.17
N GLU A 77 6.23 16.63 -3.01
CA GLU A 77 6.58 15.64 -1.99
C GLU A 77 5.68 14.39 -2.05
N ILE A 78 4.75 14.33 -3.00
CA ILE A 78 3.80 13.22 -3.15
C ILE A 78 3.88 12.66 -4.57
N PHE A 79 3.96 11.33 -4.70
CA PHE A 79 3.76 10.65 -5.97
C PHE A 79 2.77 9.51 -5.80
N ILE A 80 1.89 9.34 -6.80
CA ILE A 80 0.94 8.22 -6.84
C ILE A 80 1.12 7.43 -8.12
N VAL A 81 1.25 6.11 -7.97
CA VAL A 81 1.17 5.13 -9.06
C VAL A 81 -0.22 4.53 -9.00
N PRO A 82 -1.14 4.92 -9.89
CA PRO A 82 -2.48 4.32 -9.92
C PRO A 82 -2.43 2.91 -10.49
N GLU A 83 -3.47 2.12 -10.25
CA GLU A 83 -3.59 0.75 -10.78
C GLU A 83 -3.57 0.76 -12.32
N GLU A 84 -4.37 1.67 -12.91
CA GLU A 84 -4.43 1.89 -14.35
C GLU A 84 -3.93 3.28 -14.71
N TYR A 85 -3.07 3.36 -15.72
CA TYR A 85 -2.55 4.62 -16.24
C TYR A 85 -2.22 4.52 -17.73
N ALA A 86 -2.35 5.63 -18.43
CA ALA A 86 -1.91 5.77 -19.80
C ALA A 86 -0.56 6.51 -19.83
N MET A 87 0.46 5.87 -20.40
CA MET A 87 1.72 6.55 -20.68
C MET A 87 1.51 7.45 -21.90
N PRO A 88 2.04 8.68 -21.89
CA PRO A 88 1.92 9.57 -23.03
C PRO A 88 2.68 9.04 -24.25
N ASP A 89 2.26 9.43 -25.45
CA ASP A 89 2.91 9.02 -26.71
C ASP A 89 4.21 9.83 -26.93
N MET A 90 5.21 9.55 -26.12
CA MET A 90 6.54 10.13 -26.18
C MET A 90 7.58 9.10 -25.73
N SER A 91 8.87 9.39 -25.94
CA SER A 91 9.94 8.53 -25.40
C SER A 91 9.96 8.62 -23.86
N PHE A 92 10.40 7.54 -23.20
CA PHE A 92 10.54 7.54 -21.74
C PHE A 92 11.49 8.65 -21.26
N LYS A 93 12.58 8.88 -22.00
CA LYS A 93 13.50 9.99 -21.71
C LYS A 93 12.80 11.34 -21.71
N ALA A 94 12.01 11.64 -22.75
CA ALA A 94 11.26 12.90 -22.82
C ALA A 94 10.22 13.02 -21.69
N PHE A 95 9.56 11.92 -21.33
CA PHE A 95 8.68 11.85 -20.16
C PHE A 95 9.43 12.16 -18.86
N ALA A 96 10.55 11.49 -18.63
CA ALA A 96 11.36 11.70 -17.43
C ALA A 96 11.91 13.14 -17.36
N ASP A 97 12.43 13.68 -18.48
CA ASP A 97 12.95 15.04 -18.57
C ASP A 97 11.87 16.11 -18.27
N MET A 98 10.64 15.89 -18.72
CA MET A 98 9.50 16.77 -18.45
C MET A 98 9.09 16.69 -16.97
N MET A 99 8.90 15.47 -16.46
CA MET A 99 8.34 15.24 -15.15
C MET A 99 9.31 15.57 -14.01
N ARG A 100 10.63 15.36 -14.19
CA ARG A 100 11.63 15.63 -13.15
C ARG A 100 11.63 17.07 -12.66
N THR A 101 11.17 18.03 -13.48
CA THR A 101 11.10 19.43 -13.11
C THR A 101 10.13 19.73 -11.96
N PHE A 102 9.20 18.82 -11.70
CA PHE A 102 8.21 18.91 -10.62
C PHE A 102 8.70 18.27 -9.32
N TYR A 103 9.78 17.48 -9.35
CA TYR A 103 10.29 16.72 -8.21
C TYR A 103 11.71 17.14 -7.85
N PRO A 104 11.91 18.01 -6.86
CA PRO A 104 13.23 18.56 -6.51
C PRO A 104 14.26 17.51 -6.07
N HIS A 105 13.79 16.38 -5.57
CA HIS A 105 14.61 15.26 -5.09
C HIS A 105 14.80 14.16 -6.13
N PHE A 106 14.41 14.41 -7.39
CA PHE A 106 14.56 13.43 -8.46
C PHE A 106 16.02 13.03 -8.67
N SER A 107 16.29 11.74 -8.73
CA SER A 107 17.62 11.17 -8.93
C SER A 107 17.70 10.33 -10.21
N ASP A 108 18.48 10.78 -11.20
CA ASP A 108 18.77 10.00 -12.40
C ASP A 108 19.51 8.71 -12.05
N GLU A 109 20.45 8.77 -11.11
CA GLU A 109 21.19 7.59 -10.65
C GLU A 109 20.26 6.53 -10.04
N LEU A 110 19.26 6.96 -9.26
CA LEU A 110 18.27 6.06 -8.69
C LEU A 110 17.34 5.49 -9.75
N LEU A 111 16.97 6.29 -10.76
CA LEU A 111 16.19 5.82 -11.90
C LEU A 111 16.91 4.70 -12.64
N ASP A 112 18.19 4.91 -12.97
CA ASP A 112 19.01 3.93 -13.69
C ASP A 112 19.15 2.63 -12.88
N LYS A 113 19.39 2.72 -11.59
CA LYS A 113 19.46 1.57 -10.69
C LYS A 113 18.13 0.80 -10.62
N CYS A 114 17.01 1.51 -10.46
CA CYS A 114 15.69 0.87 -10.44
C CYS A 114 15.38 0.17 -11.77
N LEU A 115 15.66 0.82 -12.91
CA LEU A 115 15.49 0.19 -14.22
C LEU A 115 16.33 -1.08 -14.35
N ALA A 116 17.61 -1.04 -13.97
CA ALA A 116 18.49 -2.19 -14.00
C ALA A 116 18.02 -3.34 -13.09
N ASP A 117 17.59 -3.02 -11.85
CA ASP A 117 17.06 -4.01 -10.91
C ASP A 117 15.72 -4.61 -11.34
N PHE A 118 14.92 -3.87 -12.11
CA PHE A 118 13.71 -4.38 -12.77
C PHE A 118 14.00 -5.11 -14.10
N GLU A 119 15.28 -5.27 -14.47
CA GLU A 119 15.71 -5.88 -15.74
C GLU A 119 15.14 -5.15 -16.97
N MET A 120 15.08 -3.82 -16.88
CA MET A 120 14.62 -2.97 -17.97
C MET A 120 15.82 -2.29 -18.65
N PRO A 121 15.73 -1.99 -19.96
CA PRO A 121 16.76 -1.20 -20.62
C PRO A 121 16.84 0.21 -20.05
N ALA A 122 18.01 0.84 -20.12
CA ALA A 122 18.21 2.23 -19.67
C ALA A 122 17.33 3.24 -20.42
N GLU A 123 17.06 2.99 -21.70
CA GLU A 123 16.16 3.80 -22.53
C GLU A 123 15.02 2.92 -23.07
N PRO A 124 13.97 2.66 -22.26
CA PRO A 124 12.87 1.80 -22.67
C PRO A 124 12.00 2.46 -23.74
N ASN A 125 11.69 1.71 -24.80
CA ASN A 125 10.70 2.15 -25.81
C ASN A 125 9.29 1.83 -25.32
N LEU A 126 8.59 2.82 -24.78
CA LEU A 126 7.27 2.66 -24.17
C LEU A 126 6.22 2.02 -25.08
N LYS A 127 6.36 2.16 -26.40
CA LYS A 127 5.41 1.60 -27.38
C LYS A 127 5.53 0.07 -27.51
N GLU A 128 6.73 -0.46 -27.29
CA GLU A 128 7.05 -1.89 -27.45
C GLU A 128 6.89 -2.68 -26.15
N LEU A 129 6.77 -2.00 -25.01
CA LEU A 129 6.67 -2.64 -23.71
C LEU A 129 5.30 -3.28 -23.48
N SER A 130 5.33 -4.48 -22.90
CA SER A 130 4.13 -5.09 -22.30
C SER A 130 3.61 -4.25 -21.13
N MET A 131 2.37 -4.51 -20.70
CA MET A 131 1.79 -3.79 -19.55
C MET A 131 2.63 -3.98 -18.26
N GLY A 132 3.10 -5.19 -17.99
CA GLY A 132 3.98 -5.44 -16.85
C GLY A 132 5.32 -4.70 -16.93
N GLN A 133 5.92 -4.61 -18.11
CA GLN A 133 7.14 -3.84 -18.34
C GLN A 133 6.90 -2.33 -18.18
N LYS A 134 5.79 -1.80 -18.70
CA LYS A 134 5.40 -0.40 -18.47
C LYS A 134 5.25 -0.11 -16.97
N LYS A 135 4.66 -1.04 -16.22
CA LYS A 135 4.53 -0.93 -14.76
C LYS A 135 5.88 -0.84 -14.07
N LYS A 136 6.83 -1.70 -14.43
CA LYS A 136 8.21 -1.66 -13.91
C LYS A 136 8.88 -0.31 -14.18
N VAL A 137 8.80 0.19 -15.40
CA VAL A 137 9.36 1.50 -15.80
C VAL A 137 8.72 2.65 -15.02
N TYR A 138 7.39 2.62 -14.85
CA TYR A 138 6.68 3.66 -14.13
C TYR A 138 6.99 3.64 -12.63
N MET A 139 7.09 2.45 -12.03
CA MET A 139 7.53 2.30 -10.64
C MET A 139 8.99 2.75 -10.43
N SER A 140 9.89 2.45 -11.39
CA SER A 140 11.27 2.97 -11.37
C SER A 140 11.29 4.49 -11.33
N PHE A 141 10.49 5.12 -12.19
CA PHE A 141 10.34 6.58 -12.18
C PHE A 141 9.77 7.08 -10.85
N ALA A 142 8.71 6.46 -10.34
CA ALA A 142 8.06 6.84 -9.09
C ALA A 142 9.02 6.81 -7.89
N ILE A 143 9.85 5.77 -7.80
CA ILE A 143 10.87 5.66 -6.75
C ILE A 143 11.94 6.74 -6.94
N ALA A 144 12.35 7.00 -8.17
CA ALA A 144 13.37 8.00 -8.51
C ALA A 144 12.94 9.45 -8.25
N THR A 145 11.62 9.74 -8.12
CA THR A 145 11.13 11.08 -7.74
C THR A 145 11.67 11.55 -6.41
N GLY A 146 12.08 10.64 -5.52
CA GLY A 146 12.58 10.97 -4.19
C GLY A 146 11.51 11.56 -3.27
N THR A 147 10.22 11.49 -3.61
CA THR A 147 9.12 12.03 -2.82
C THR A 147 9.04 11.41 -1.44
N ARG A 148 8.66 12.21 -0.44
CA ARG A 148 8.49 11.75 0.95
C ARG A 148 7.29 10.84 1.13
N LEU A 149 6.24 11.01 0.32
CA LEU A 149 5.08 10.14 0.28
C LEU A 149 4.94 9.51 -1.11
N LEU A 150 5.15 8.22 -1.18
CA LEU A 150 4.89 7.42 -2.37
C LEU A 150 3.66 6.55 -2.12
N MET A 151 2.70 6.60 -3.01
CA MET A 151 1.49 5.76 -2.96
C MET A 151 1.43 4.89 -4.19
N MET A 152 1.14 3.61 -4.01
CA MET A 152 1.01 2.64 -5.10
C MET A 152 -0.30 1.88 -4.98
N ASP A 153 -1.15 2.00 -6.00
CA ASP A 153 -2.43 1.31 -6.05
C ASP A 153 -2.29 0.00 -6.84
N GLU A 154 -2.47 -1.14 -6.17
CA GLU A 154 -2.35 -2.49 -6.73
C GLU A 154 -1.09 -2.68 -7.61
N PRO A 155 0.13 -2.35 -7.12
CA PRO A 155 1.33 -2.30 -7.96
C PRO A 155 1.74 -3.67 -8.53
N THR A 156 1.40 -4.75 -7.84
CA THR A 156 1.75 -6.12 -8.26
C THR A 156 0.71 -6.77 -9.15
N ASN A 157 -0.46 -6.14 -9.31
CA ASN A 157 -1.52 -6.66 -10.18
C ASN A 157 -1.03 -6.72 -11.64
N GLY A 158 -1.20 -7.90 -12.27
CA GLY A 158 -0.74 -8.13 -13.65
C GLY A 158 0.77 -8.36 -13.82
N LEU A 159 1.55 -8.43 -12.73
CA LEU A 159 2.93 -8.88 -12.77
C LEU A 159 3.01 -10.41 -12.64
N ASP A 160 3.96 -11.01 -13.35
CA ASP A 160 4.33 -12.42 -13.16
C ASP A 160 5.13 -12.63 -11.85
N ILE A 161 5.28 -13.89 -11.44
CA ILE A 161 5.96 -14.24 -10.18
C ILE A 161 7.39 -13.67 -10.09
N PRO A 162 8.26 -13.78 -11.12
CA PRO A 162 9.58 -13.15 -11.10
C PRO A 162 9.52 -11.63 -10.93
N SER A 163 8.60 -10.95 -11.62
CA SER A 163 8.44 -9.50 -11.53
C SER A 163 7.95 -9.04 -10.16
N LYS A 164 7.09 -9.81 -9.49
CA LYS A 164 6.71 -9.57 -8.09
C LYS A 164 7.90 -9.67 -7.14
N ALA A 165 8.80 -10.63 -7.36
CA ALA A 165 10.05 -10.74 -6.59
C ALA A 165 10.98 -9.54 -6.81
N LEU A 166 11.13 -9.10 -8.07
CA LEU A 166 11.90 -7.88 -8.39
C LEU A 166 11.28 -6.64 -7.75
N PHE A 167 9.95 -6.51 -7.75
CA PHE A 167 9.26 -5.41 -7.07
C PHE A 167 9.63 -5.35 -5.59
N ARG A 168 9.54 -6.47 -4.87
CA ARG A 168 9.92 -6.52 -3.45
C ARG A 168 11.39 -6.13 -3.24
N LYS A 169 12.31 -6.66 -4.06
CA LYS A 169 13.73 -6.32 -4.00
C LYS A 169 13.95 -4.82 -4.19
N VAL A 170 13.36 -4.22 -5.22
CA VAL A 170 13.52 -2.80 -5.54
C VAL A 170 12.97 -1.91 -4.43
N VAL A 171 11.76 -2.20 -3.93
CA VAL A 171 11.19 -1.44 -2.82
C VAL A 171 12.07 -1.54 -1.57
N ALA A 172 12.46 -2.76 -1.16
CA ALA A 172 13.32 -2.97 0.00
C ALA A 172 14.70 -2.29 -0.12
N SER A 173 15.22 -2.15 -1.35
CA SER A 173 16.55 -1.55 -1.59
C SER A 173 16.54 -0.03 -1.60
N TYR A 174 15.42 0.60 -1.98
CA TYR A 174 15.40 2.03 -2.29
C TYR A 174 14.38 2.85 -1.47
N MET A 175 13.57 2.21 -0.65
CA MET A 175 12.79 2.91 0.37
C MET A 175 13.67 3.17 1.59
N THR A 176 13.72 4.43 2.00
CA THR A 176 14.52 4.91 3.14
C THR A 176 13.58 5.29 4.29
N ASP A 177 14.10 5.32 5.53
CA ASP A 177 13.30 5.57 6.74
C ASP A 177 12.63 6.96 6.80
N ASP A 178 13.07 7.90 5.97
CA ASP A 178 12.49 9.23 5.85
C ASP A 178 11.34 9.30 4.83
N ARG A 179 11.10 8.20 4.08
CA ARG A 179 10.03 8.09 3.10
C ARG A 179 8.89 7.22 3.61
N THR A 180 7.69 7.61 3.28
CA THR A 180 6.48 6.82 3.54
C THR A 180 6.00 6.19 2.25
N LEU A 181 5.75 4.89 2.27
CA LEU A 181 5.14 4.16 1.16
C LEU A 181 3.79 3.60 1.61
N ILE A 182 2.74 3.85 0.83
CA ILE A 182 1.43 3.19 1.01
C ILE A 182 1.18 2.31 -0.20
N ILE A 183 1.03 1.02 0.04
CA ILE A 183 0.67 0.04 -1.00
C ILE A 183 -0.76 -0.42 -0.73
N SER A 184 -1.70 -0.06 -1.60
CA SER A 184 -3.02 -0.66 -1.56
C SER A 184 -2.99 -2.00 -2.29
N THR A 185 -3.56 -3.02 -1.71
CA THR A 185 -3.71 -4.32 -2.38
C THR A 185 -4.79 -5.18 -1.74
N HIS A 186 -5.30 -6.13 -2.52
CA HIS A 186 -6.08 -7.27 -2.07
C HIS A 186 -5.26 -8.59 -2.13
N GLN A 187 -4.04 -8.55 -2.67
CA GLN A 187 -3.09 -9.67 -2.79
C GLN A 187 -1.97 -9.53 -1.76
N VAL A 188 -2.24 -9.89 -0.53
CA VAL A 188 -1.37 -9.63 0.63
C VAL A 188 -0.01 -10.31 0.50
N HIS A 189 0.03 -11.55 0.04
CA HIS A 189 1.26 -12.34 -0.13
C HIS A 189 2.33 -11.68 -1.00
N ASP A 190 1.91 -10.82 -1.94
CA ASP A 190 2.84 -10.18 -2.85
C ASP A 190 3.75 -9.16 -2.15
N ILE A 191 3.31 -8.61 -1.02
CA ILE A 191 3.96 -7.49 -0.36
C ILE A 191 4.25 -7.69 1.13
N GLU A 192 3.77 -8.80 1.74
CA GLU A 192 3.84 -9.02 3.20
C GLU A 192 5.24 -8.82 3.80
N SER A 193 6.28 -9.26 3.07
CA SER A 193 7.67 -9.13 3.52
C SER A 193 8.22 -7.70 3.49
N LEU A 194 7.48 -6.74 2.94
CA LEU A 194 7.87 -5.33 2.85
C LEU A 194 7.26 -4.48 3.96
N LEU A 195 6.17 -4.94 4.58
CA LEU A 195 5.33 -4.10 5.40
C LEU A 195 5.87 -3.91 6.81
N ASP A 196 5.91 -2.67 7.26
CA ASP A 196 6.12 -2.31 8.66
C ASP A 196 4.77 -2.22 9.41
N HIS A 197 3.71 -1.89 8.68
CA HIS A 197 2.42 -1.54 9.26
C HIS A 197 1.27 -1.97 8.36
N VAL A 198 0.16 -2.38 8.96
CA VAL A 198 -1.03 -2.82 8.24
C VAL A 198 -2.22 -1.98 8.65
N VAL A 199 -2.96 -1.52 7.65
CA VAL A 199 -4.25 -0.84 7.80
C VAL A 199 -5.30 -1.68 7.06
N ILE A 200 -6.28 -2.19 7.78
CA ILE A 200 -7.40 -2.94 7.19
C ILE A 200 -8.64 -2.07 7.24
N ILE A 201 -9.23 -1.83 6.07
CA ILE A 201 -10.46 -1.03 5.95
C ILE A 201 -11.59 -1.88 5.38
N ASP A 202 -12.77 -1.71 5.94
CA ASP A 202 -14.01 -2.28 5.40
C ASP A 202 -15.21 -1.42 5.83
N ASN A 203 -16.22 -1.31 4.96
CA ASN A 203 -17.48 -0.60 5.25
C ASN A 203 -17.27 0.79 5.88
N SER A 204 -16.40 1.60 5.28
CA SER A 204 -16.05 2.96 5.78
C SER A 204 -15.48 2.99 7.21
N ARG A 205 -14.81 1.91 7.64
CA ARG A 205 -14.18 1.83 8.96
C ARG A 205 -12.75 1.31 8.86
N VAL A 206 -11.91 1.80 9.75
CA VAL A 206 -10.61 1.19 10.02
C VAL A 206 -10.84 0.06 11.01
N LEU A 207 -10.68 -1.18 10.56
CA LEU A 207 -10.83 -2.37 11.38
C LEU A 207 -9.55 -2.71 12.15
N LEU A 208 -8.40 -2.45 11.53
CA LEU A 208 -7.08 -2.64 12.11
C LEU A 208 -6.13 -1.53 11.61
N ASN A 209 -5.35 -0.96 12.51
CA ASN A 209 -4.26 -0.03 12.19
C ASN A 209 -3.11 -0.32 13.16
N SER A 210 -2.22 -1.24 12.80
CA SER A 210 -1.20 -1.74 13.73
C SER A 210 0.11 -2.07 13.02
N SER A 211 1.23 -1.93 13.73
CA SER A 211 2.52 -2.38 13.22
C SER A 211 2.62 -3.91 13.22
N ILE A 212 3.40 -4.45 12.26
CA ILE A 212 3.69 -5.90 12.22
C ILE A 212 4.33 -6.36 13.53
N ALA A 213 5.19 -5.52 14.13
CA ALA A 213 5.82 -5.81 15.41
C ALA A 213 4.81 -5.86 16.58
N ASP A 214 3.78 -5.01 16.59
CA ASP A 214 2.74 -5.06 17.61
C ASP A 214 1.84 -6.28 17.42
N ILE A 215 1.47 -6.59 16.17
CA ILE A 215 0.71 -7.80 15.85
C ILE A 215 1.44 -9.05 16.33
N SER A 216 2.75 -9.17 16.03
CA SER A 216 3.54 -10.35 16.44
C SER A 216 3.80 -10.42 17.94
N ARG A 217 3.69 -9.29 18.68
CA ARG A 217 3.74 -9.29 20.14
C ARG A 217 2.46 -9.84 20.79
N HIS A 218 1.32 -9.58 20.19
CA HIS A 218 0.03 -9.94 20.78
C HIS A 218 -0.49 -11.30 20.30
N TYR A 219 -0.16 -11.69 19.07
CA TYR A 219 -0.71 -12.87 18.41
C TYR A 219 0.38 -13.84 17.96
N ALA A 220 0.07 -15.12 18.04
CA ALA A 220 0.84 -16.21 17.45
C ALA A 220 0.04 -16.83 16.30
N PHE A 221 0.73 -17.10 15.19
CA PHE A 221 0.20 -17.72 13.98
C PHE A 221 0.80 -19.12 13.86
N ARG A 222 -0.03 -20.15 13.88
CA ARG A 222 0.42 -21.56 13.94
C ARG A 222 -0.46 -22.46 13.11
N TYR A 223 0.10 -23.62 12.75
CA TYR A 223 -0.68 -24.75 12.25
C TYR A 223 -0.83 -25.76 13.38
N ILE A 224 -2.06 -26.14 13.68
CA ILE A 224 -2.38 -27.14 14.72
C ILE A 224 -3.29 -28.22 14.16
N SER A 225 -3.19 -29.42 14.73
CA SER A 225 -4.10 -30.52 14.38
C SER A 225 -5.50 -30.25 14.92
N PRO A 226 -6.56 -30.89 14.34
CA PRO A 226 -7.91 -30.77 14.87
C PRO A 226 -8.05 -31.20 16.35
N GLN A 227 -7.14 -32.03 16.85
CA GLN A 227 -7.14 -32.49 18.23
C GLN A 227 -6.57 -31.49 19.21
N GLU A 228 -5.75 -30.55 18.74
CA GLU A 228 -5.14 -29.47 19.53
C GLU A 228 -6.00 -28.21 19.59
N MET A 229 -7.14 -28.19 18.89
CA MET A 229 -8.09 -27.07 18.96
C MET A 229 -8.61 -26.89 20.38
N ASN A 230 -8.59 -25.66 20.87
CA ASN A 230 -9.04 -25.29 22.22
C ASN A 230 -9.61 -23.86 22.24
N ASP A 231 -10.13 -23.45 23.38
CA ASP A 231 -10.82 -22.15 23.55
C ASP A 231 -9.90 -20.92 23.44
N ALA A 232 -8.58 -21.13 23.43
CA ALA A 232 -7.63 -20.03 23.24
C ALA A 232 -7.47 -19.63 21.75
N VAL A 233 -8.00 -20.43 20.82
CA VAL A 233 -7.97 -20.12 19.39
C VAL A 233 -8.97 -18.99 19.09
N LEU A 234 -8.47 -17.85 18.66
CA LEU A 234 -9.28 -16.68 18.30
C LEU A 234 -9.91 -16.83 16.92
N TYR A 235 -9.14 -17.39 15.98
CA TYR A 235 -9.57 -17.62 14.60
C TYR A 235 -8.86 -18.83 14.03
N ALA A 236 -9.55 -19.57 13.15
CA ALA A 236 -9.01 -20.76 12.50
C ALA A 236 -9.54 -20.91 11.08
N GLU A 237 -8.67 -21.36 10.17
CA GLU A 237 -9.02 -21.76 8.81
C GLU A 237 -8.48 -23.16 8.52
N PRO A 238 -9.25 -24.03 7.85
CA PRO A 238 -8.77 -25.33 7.42
C PRO A 238 -7.60 -25.22 6.43
N SER A 239 -6.57 -26.04 6.60
CA SER A 239 -5.41 -26.12 5.73
C SER A 239 -5.03 -27.58 5.49
N LEU A 240 -4.21 -27.85 4.47
CA LEU A 240 -3.65 -29.19 4.21
C LEU A 240 -2.78 -29.73 5.38
N GLN A 241 -2.21 -28.83 6.17
CA GLN A 241 -1.35 -29.16 7.31
C GLN A 241 -2.09 -29.19 8.65
N GLY A 242 -3.43 -29.11 8.64
CA GLY A 242 -4.28 -28.97 9.83
C GLY A 242 -5.10 -27.69 9.78
N ASN A 243 -5.21 -26.99 10.89
CA ASN A 243 -5.85 -25.68 10.96
C ASN A 243 -4.78 -24.59 11.10
N ALA A 244 -4.80 -23.60 10.21
CA ALA A 244 -4.08 -22.35 10.42
C ALA A 244 -4.84 -21.53 11.47
N VAL A 245 -4.19 -21.15 12.56
CA VAL A 245 -4.86 -20.51 13.70
C VAL A 245 -4.16 -19.23 14.14
N ILE A 246 -4.96 -18.31 14.67
CA ILE A 246 -4.49 -17.15 15.43
C ILE A 246 -4.89 -17.38 16.89
N MET A 247 -3.94 -17.16 17.76
CA MET A 247 -4.15 -17.27 19.21
C MET A 247 -3.33 -16.19 19.94
N PRO A 248 -3.68 -15.83 21.20
CA PRO A 248 -2.86 -14.95 21.99
C PRO A 248 -1.46 -15.54 22.13
N ARG A 249 -0.42 -14.71 21.94
CA ARG A 249 0.97 -15.17 22.02
C ARG A 249 1.37 -15.60 23.45
N GLY A 250 0.91 -14.86 24.47
CA GLY A 250 1.38 -15.05 25.84
C GLY A 250 2.90 -14.94 25.95
N ASP A 251 3.52 -15.85 26.72
CA ASP A 251 4.97 -15.95 26.85
C ASP A 251 5.62 -16.86 25.77
N GLY A 252 4.86 -17.20 24.71
CA GLY A 252 5.33 -18.08 23.65
C GLY A 252 6.34 -17.43 22.71
N GLU A 253 6.99 -18.26 21.88
CA GLU A 253 7.91 -17.80 20.85
C GLU A 253 7.21 -16.92 19.81
N GLU A 254 7.95 -15.96 19.26
CA GLU A 254 7.49 -15.14 18.16
C GLU A 254 7.29 -15.98 16.90
N THR A 255 6.19 -15.78 16.23
CA THR A 255 5.85 -16.43 14.98
C THR A 255 5.79 -15.40 13.86
N GLN A 256 6.05 -15.82 12.64
CA GLN A 256 5.81 -14.96 11.48
C GLN A 256 4.31 -14.64 11.40
N VAL A 257 3.98 -13.37 11.14
CA VAL A 257 2.60 -12.93 10.95
C VAL A 257 2.11 -13.46 9.61
N ASP A 258 1.00 -14.19 9.63
CA ASP A 258 0.25 -14.56 8.42
C ASP A 258 -0.80 -13.48 8.16
N LEU A 259 -0.50 -12.59 7.23
CA LEU A 259 -1.34 -11.44 6.95
C LEU A 259 -2.67 -11.81 6.27
N GLU A 260 -2.74 -12.91 5.53
CA GLU A 260 -3.99 -13.37 4.94
C GLU A 260 -4.93 -13.88 6.03
N LEU A 261 -4.41 -14.71 6.93
CA LEU A 261 -5.17 -15.20 8.09
C LEU A 261 -5.61 -14.04 9.01
N LEU A 262 -4.71 -13.05 9.24
CA LEU A 262 -5.01 -11.85 10.00
C LEU A 262 -6.13 -11.03 9.35
N PHE A 263 -6.04 -10.81 8.04
CA PHE A 263 -7.05 -10.09 7.27
C PHE A 263 -8.42 -10.75 7.41
N ASN A 264 -8.49 -12.06 7.20
CA ASN A 264 -9.72 -12.82 7.30
C ASN A 264 -10.29 -12.79 8.74
N ALA A 265 -9.44 -12.95 9.75
CA ALA A 265 -9.86 -12.84 11.15
C ALA A 265 -10.43 -11.46 11.49
N THR A 266 -9.80 -10.40 11.00
CA THR A 266 -10.20 -9.01 11.23
C THR A 266 -11.54 -8.71 10.56
N ILE A 267 -11.70 -9.09 9.29
CA ILE A 267 -12.97 -8.91 8.55
C ILE A 267 -14.13 -9.68 9.22
N ASN A 268 -13.85 -10.83 9.83
CA ASN A 268 -14.83 -11.60 10.59
C ASN A 268 -15.04 -11.12 12.04
N GLY A 269 -14.45 -9.98 12.43
CA GLY A 269 -14.62 -9.38 13.76
C GLY A 269 -14.01 -10.18 14.91
N LYS A 270 -13.02 -11.03 14.61
CA LYS A 270 -12.30 -11.84 15.61
C LYS A 270 -11.07 -11.14 16.16
N ILE A 271 -10.52 -10.21 15.42
CA ILE A 271 -9.44 -9.32 15.81
C ILE A 271 -9.93 -7.89 15.56
N VAL A 272 -9.80 -7.04 16.55
CA VAL A 272 -10.20 -5.63 16.49
C VAL A 272 -9.05 -4.75 16.93
N ASN A 273 -9.07 -3.49 16.53
CA ASN A 273 -8.18 -2.46 17.09
C ASN A 273 -8.52 -2.29 18.59
N ASP A 274 -7.50 -2.36 19.44
CA ASP A 274 -7.61 -1.95 20.84
C ASP A 274 -7.71 -0.43 20.99
#